data_6b1c7153f25eadb9cb9596653dce823b
#
_entry.id   6b1c7153f25eadb9cb9596653dce823b
#
_cell.length_a   1.000
_cell.length_b   1.000
_cell.length_c   1.000
_cell.angle_alpha   90.00
_cell.angle_beta   90.00
_cell.angle_gamma   90.00
#
_symmetry.space_group_name_H-M   'P 1'
#
loop_
_entity.id
_entity.type
_entity.pdbx_description
1 polymer ?
#
loop_
_entity_poly.entity_id
_entity_poly.type
_entity_poly.pdbx_seq_one_letter_code
_entity_poly.pdbx_strand_id
1 'polypeptide(L)'
;MDFAPTAAEEAQKINDQTGTNRYGMSLVTDQDFWENQGIITGEDLAVSVLNQSYSDFYKELNGFRPRHAAFKTVEEAMAAINDLDEQYEAAAVQDKLEAETQSNIERERAELDALAWRV
;
A
#
# COMPACT_ATOMS: atom_id res chain seq x y z
N MET A 1 -7.88 19.56 -0.74
CA MET A 1 -8.11 18.73 0.45
C MET A 1 -7.97 19.59 1.69
N ASP A 2 -8.94 19.52 2.55
CA ASP A 2 -8.91 20.27 3.80
C ASP A 2 -8.37 19.39 4.91
N PHE A 3 -7.20 19.77 5.41
CA PHE A 3 -6.60 19.09 6.56
C PHE A 3 -6.98 19.86 7.84
N ALA A 4 -7.09 19.13 8.94
CA ALA A 4 -7.32 19.75 10.23
C ALA A 4 -6.15 20.69 10.59
N PRO A 5 -6.39 21.77 11.36
CA PRO A 5 -5.33 22.71 11.71
C PRO A 5 -4.24 22.14 12.61
N THR A 6 -4.54 21.08 13.38
CA THR A 6 -3.57 20.42 14.26
C THR A 6 -3.47 18.94 13.97
N ALA A 7 -2.33 18.34 14.31
CA ALA A 7 -2.10 16.91 14.14
C ALA A 7 -3.08 16.07 14.97
N ALA A 8 -3.37 16.48 16.21
CA ALA A 8 -4.33 15.80 17.07
C ALA A 8 -5.74 15.77 16.46
N GLU A 9 -6.19 16.87 15.89
CA GLU A 9 -7.50 16.96 15.25
C GLU A 9 -7.55 16.10 13.98
N GLU A 10 -6.48 16.08 13.19
CA GLU A 10 -6.39 15.23 12.01
C GLU A 10 -6.39 13.74 12.39
N ALA A 11 -5.68 13.36 13.44
CA ALA A 11 -5.68 12.01 13.96
C ALA A 11 -7.09 11.59 14.40
N GLN A 12 -7.82 12.46 15.09
CA GLN A 12 -9.20 12.20 15.50
C GLN A 12 -10.11 12.02 14.27
N LYS A 13 -9.96 12.87 13.27
CA LYS A 13 -10.72 12.80 12.02
C LYS A 13 -10.48 11.46 11.30
N ILE A 14 -9.24 11.03 11.21
CA ILE A 14 -8.89 9.74 10.60
C ILE A 14 -9.50 8.59 11.40
N ASN A 15 -9.40 8.62 12.72
CA ASN A 15 -10.00 7.61 13.59
C ASN A 15 -11.52 7.52 13.41
N ASP A 16 -12.19 8.66 13.30
CA ASP A 16 -13.64 8.73 13.11
C ASP A 16 -14.07 8.20 11.74
N GLN A 17 -13.28 8.44 10.71
CA GLN A 17 -13.60 8.00 9.35
C GLN A 17 -13.37 6.51 9.14
N THR A 18 -12.32 5.96 9.75
CA THR A 18 -11.91 4.57 9.53
C THR A 18 -12.35 3.63 10.64
N GLY A 19 -12.84 4.18 11.76
CA GLY A 19 -13.07 3.44 12.99
C GLY A 19 -11.75 3.01 13.58
N THR A 20 -11.38 1.76 13.38
CA THR A 20 -10.04 1.27 13.66
C THR A 20 -9.34 0.99 12.32
N ASN A 21 -8.03 1.20 12.26
CA ASN A 21 -7.28 0.83 11.07
C ASN A 21 -7.26 -0.71 10.92
N ARG A 22 -6.73 -1.22 9.79
CA ARG A 22 -6.72 -2.67 9.52
C ARG A 22 -5.96 -3.51 10.57
N TYR A 23 -5.21 -2.88 11.45
CA TYR A 23 -4.48 -3.53 12.54
C TYR A 23 -5.17 -3.38 13.89
N GLY A 24 -6.36 -2.77 13.92
CA GLY A 24 -7.11 -2.53 15.15
C GLY A 24 -6.55 -1.43 16.03
N MET A 25 -5.65 -0.58 15.50
CA MET A 25 -5.03 0.50 16.25
C MET A 25 -5.56 1.85 15.79
N SER A 26 -5.82 2.75 16.74
CA SER A 26 -6.18 4.13 16.48
C SER A 26 -4.95 5.02 16.55
N LEU A 27 -4.96 6.13 15.82
CA LEU A 27 -3.91 7.12 15.91
C LEU A 27 -4.01 7.88 17.24
N VAL A 28 -2.86 8.25 17.78
CA VAL A 28 -2.80 9.06 18.99
C VAL A 28 -3.40 10.44 18.73
N THR A 29 -4.27 10.91 19.61
CA THR A 29 -4.94 12.21 19.50
C THR A 29 -4.35 13.26 20.45
N ASP A 30 -3.13 13.07 20.92
CA ASP A 30 -2.42 13.99 21.78
C ASP A 30 -1.50 14.88 20.94
N GLN A 31 -1.77 16.18 20.95
CA GLN A 31 -0.99 17.15 20.18
C GLN A 31 0.49 17.19 20.65
N ASP A 32 0.73 17.11 21.95
CA ASP A 32 2.10 17.12 22.50
C ASP A 32 2.92 15.92 21.99
N PHE A 33 2.29 14.75 21.88
CA PHE A 33 2.92 13.56 21.31
C PHE A 33 3.40 13.82 19.88
N TRP A 34 2.57 14.42 19.05
CA TRP A 34 2.90 14.71 17.65
C TRP A 34 3.94 15.81 17.52
N GLU A 35 3.82 16.87 18.32
CA GLU A 35 4.78 17.98 18.32
C GLU A 35 6.20 17.50 18.70
N ASN A 36 6.31 16.56 19.63
CA ASN A 36 7.60 15.97 20.01
C ASN A 36 8.26 15.22 18.85
N GLN A 37 7.49 14.81 17.87
CA GLN A 37 7.98 14.15 16.65
C GLN A 37 8.14 15.10 15.46
N GLY A 38 7.94 16.40 15.66
CA GLY A 38 8.01 17.40 14.61
C GLY A 38 6.77 17.48 13.75
N ILE A 39 5.67 16.87 14.18
CA ILE A 39 4.38 16.84 13.48
C ILE A 39 3.43 17.80 14.19
N ILE A 40 3.19 18.97 13.60
CA ILE A 40 2.46 20.06 14.25
C ILE A 40 1.06 20.21 13.68
N THR A 41 0.94 20.26 12.35
CA THR A 41 -0.33 20.48 11.66
C THR A 41 -0.97 19.18 11.19
N GLY A 42 -2.25 19.25 10.82
CA GLY A 42 -2.94 18.11 10.23
C GLY A 42 -2.30 17.65 8.92
N GLU A 43 -1.81 18.60 8.11
CA GLU A 43 -1.08 18.27 6.89
C GLU A 43 0.22 17.53 7.21
N ASP A 44 0.97 17.96 8.22
CA ASP A 44 2.18 17.25 8.67
C ASP A 44 1.88 15.80 9.05
N LEU A 45 0.79 15.57 9.76
CA LEU A 45 0.35 14.22 10.11
C LEU A 45 -0.01 13.42 8.87
N ALA A 46 -0.74 14.01 7.93
CA ALA A 46 -1.13 13.36 6.69
C ALA A 46 0.11 12.92 5.90
N VAL A 47 1.10 13.77 5.77
CA VAL A 47 2.37 13.46 5.12
C VAL A 47 3.08 12.30 5.82
N SER A 48 3.11 12.32 7.17
CA SER A 48 3.73 11.24 7.96
C SER A 48 3.04 9.90 7.74
N VAL A 49 1.72 9.87 7.75
CA VAL A 49 0.92 8.66 7.50
C VAL A 49 1.17 8.13 6.08
N LEU A 50 1.19 9.02 5.09
CA LEU A 50 1.44 8.64 3.71
C LEU A 50 2.87 8.13 3.49
N ASN A 51 3.86 8.73 4.14
CA ASN A 51 5.24 8.23 4.11
C ASN A 51 5.33 6.81 4.68
N GLN A 52 4.65 6.55 5.78
CA GLN A 52 4.60 5.23 6.39
C GLN A 52 3.90 4.22 5.46
N SER A 53 2.79 4.62 4.88
CA SER A 53 2.03 3.78 3.94
C SER A 53 2.87 3.46 2.69
N TYR A 54 3.58 4.43 2.15
CA TYR A 54 4.49 4.23 1.03
C TYR A 54 5.59 3.23 1.36
N SER A 55 6.23 3.40 2.52
CA SER A 55 7.30 2.51 2.98
C SER A 55 6.83 1.06 3.12
N ASP A 56 5.66 0.86 3.73
CA ASP A 56 5.07 -0.46 3.92
C ASP A 56 4.68 -1.11 2.58
N PHE A 57 4.08 -0.34 1.69
CA PHE A 57 3.66 -0.81 0.37
C PHE A 57 4.87 -1.15 -0.52
N TYR A 58 5.89 -0.30 -0.48
CA TYR A 58 7.14 -0.54 -1.18
C TYR A 58 7.82 -1.84 -0.72
N LYS A 59 7.84 -2.07 0.61
CA LYS A 59 8.38 -3.29 1.19
C LYS A 59 7.60 -4.52 0.72
N GLU A 60 6.28 -4.44 0.67
CA GLU A 60 5.42 -5.52 0.20
C GLU A 60 5.71 -5.87 -1.26
N LEU A 61 5.92 -4.85 -2.10
CA LEU A 61 6.17 -5.03 -3.52
C LEU A 61 7.61 -5.48 -3.83
N ASN A 62 8.60 -4.95 -3.13
CA ASN A 62 10.03 -5.17 -3.43
C ASN A 62 10.78 -6.02 -2.42
N GLY A 63 10.19 -6.36 -1.29
CA GLY A 63 10.81 -7.17 -0.25
C GLY A 63 11.71 -6.42 0.72
N PHE A 64 11.93 -5.13 0.52
CA PHE A 64 12.73 -4.28 1.41
C PHE A 64 12.19 -2.84 1.40
N ARG A 65 12.49 -2.09 2.47
CA ARG A 65 12.02 -0.71 2.60
C ARG A 65 12.89 0.24 1.78
N PRO A 66 12.30 1.33 1.23
CA PRO A 66 13.09 2.34 0.49
C PRO A 66 14.02 3.10 1.45
N ARG A 67 15.23 3.39 0.99
CA ARG A 67 16.24 4.08 1.84
C ARG A 67 15.95 5.57 2.04
N HIS A 68 15.30 6.22 1.11
CA HIS A 68 15.14 7.68 1.09
C HIS A 68 13.73 8.10 0.68
N ALA A 69 12.71 7.48 1.26
CA ALA A 69 11.33 7.86 0.97
C ALA A 69 10.79 8.77 2.07
N ALA A 70 11.16 10.04 2.01
CA ALA A 70 10.60 11.07 2.87
C ALA A 70 10.02 12.16 1.99
N PHE A 71 8.74 12.07 1.68
CA PHE A 71 8.05 13.08 0.90
C PHE A 71 7.71 14.27 1.81
N LYS A 72 7.81 15.47 1.26
CA LYS A 72 7.57 16.70 2.02
C LYS A 72 6.12 17.17 1.94
N THR A 73 5.40 16.76 0.90
CA THR A 73 4.02 17.18 0.68
C THR A 73 3.14 15.97 0.46
N VAL A 74 1.83 16.14 0.74
CA VAL A 74 0.81 15.12 0.49
C VAL A 74 0.77 14.75 -0.99
N GLU A 75 0.88 15.74 -1.87
CA GLU A 75 0.82 15.53 -3.31
C GLU A 75 1.95 14.62 -3.81
N GLU A 76 3.17 14.86 -3.35
CA GLU A 76 4.32 14.03 -3.68
C GLU A 76 4.14 12.59 -3.18
N ALA A 77 3.70 12.45 -1.94
CA ALA A 77 3.48 11.13 -1.33
C ALA A 77 2.38 10.35 -2.06
N MET A 78 1.28 11.00 -2.38
CA MET A 78 0.17 10.37 -3.11
C MET A 78 0.57 9.96 -4.52
N ALA A 79 1.33 10.79 -5.22
CA ALA A 79 1.82 10.47 -6.56
C ALA A 79 2.73 9.22 -6.53
N ALA A 80 3.61 9.13 -5.53
CA ALA A 80 4.49 7.98 -5.36
C ALA A 80 3.71 6.70 -5.01
N ILE A 81 2.69 6.80 -4.15
CA ILE A 81 1.84 5.67 -3.80
C ILE A 81 1.04 5.19 -5.02
N ASN A 82 0.49 6.11 -5.82
CA ASN A 82 -0.22 5.77 -7.03
C ASN A 82 0.68 5.04 -8.03
N ASP A 83 1.95 5.45 -8.14
CA ASP A 83 2.93 4.80 -8.99
C ASP A 83 3.20 3.36 -8.54
N LEU A 84 3.35 3.13 -7.22
CA LEU A 84 3.47 1.78 -6.67
C LEU A 84 2.22 0.94 -6.90
N ASP A 85 1.04 1.54 -6.80
CA ASP A 85 -0.23 0.86 -7.02
C ASP A 85 -0.32 0.36 -8.46
N GLU A 86 0.08 1.17 -9.43
CA GLU A 86 0.17 0.75 -10.83
C GLU A 86 1.15 -0.41 -11.03
N GLN A 87 2.31 -0.37 -10.39
CA GLN A 87 3.28 -1.46 -10.43
C GLN A 87 2.74 -2.74 -9.79
N TYR A 88 2.02 -2.61 -8.70
CA TYR A 88 1.40 -3.74 -8.01
C TYR A 88 0.33 -4.40 -8.90
N GLU A 89 -0.53 -3.61 -9.52
CA GLU A 89 -1.56 -4.11 -10.43
C GLU A 89 -0.95 -4.80 -11.65
N ALA A 90 0.11 -4.23 -12.23
CA ALA A 90 0.83 -4.83 -13.36
C ALA A 90 1.44 -6.17 -12.98
N ALA A 91 2.04 -6.27 -11.79
CA ALA A 91 2.61 -7.52 -11.29
C ALA A 91 1.52 -8.57 -11.04
N ALA A 92 0.39 -8.18 -10.47
CA ALA A 92 -0.73 -9.08 -10.22
C ALA A 92 -1.33 -9.62 -11.53
N VAL A 93 -1.46 -8.78 -12.54
CA VAL A 93 -1.93 -9.20 -13.88
C VAL A 93 -0.95 -10.17 -14.52
N GLN A 94 0.35 -9.91 -14.42
CA GLN A 94 1.40 -10.77 -14.96
C GLN A 94 1.35 -12.16 -14.31
N ASP A 95 1.26 -12.23 -12.98
CA ASP A 95 1.18 -13.48 -12.24
C ASP A 95 -0.05 -14.29 -12.65
N LYS A 96 -1.19 -13.62 -12.83
CA LYS A 96 -2.43 -14.27 -13.26
C LYS A 96 -2.30 -14.84 -14.67
N LEU A 97 -1.70 -14.11 -15.59
CA LEU A 97 -1.47 -14.56 -16.97
C LEU A 97 -0.51 -15.77 -17.00
N GLU A 98 0.55 -15.75 -16.23
CA GLU A 98 1.47 -16.87 -16.10
C GLU A 98 0.79 -18.12 -15.55
N ALA A 99 -0.05 -17.97 -14.52
CA ALA A 99 -0.80 -19.07 -13.94
C ALA A 99 -1.79 -19.68 -14.95
N GLU A 100 -2.50 -18.87 -15.71
CA GLU A 100 -3.42 -19.33 -16.76
C GLU A 100 -2.69 -20.06 -17.87
N THR A 101 -1.55 -19.55 -18.31
CA THR A 101 -0.71 -20.18 -19.34
C THR A 101 -0.19 -21.53 -18.86
N GLN A 102 0.29 -21.62 -17.65
CA GLN A 102 0.77 -22.86 -17.06
C GLN A 102 -0.34 -23.92 -16.96
N SER A 103 -1.52 -23.53 -16.53
CA SER A 103 -2.69 -24.40 -16.45
C SER A 103 -3.09 -24.95 -17.82
N ASN A 104 -3.05 -24.13 -18.86
CA ASN A 104 -3.34 -24.55 -20.23
C ASN A 104 -2.32 -25.55 -20.77
N ILE A 105 -1.04 -25.33 -20.49
CA ILE A 105 0.04 -26.26 -20.89
C ILE A 105 -0.15 -27.62 -20.24
N GLU A 106 -0.46 -27.66 -18.95
CA GLU A 106 -0.70 -28.91 -18.22
C GLU A 106 -1.91 -29.67 -18.78
N ARG A 107 -2.97 -28.96 -19.14
CA ARG A 107 -4.16 -29.56 -19.73
C ARG A 107 -3.86 -30.20 -21.10
N GLU A 108 -3.12 -29.50 -21.96
CA GLU A 108 -2.71 -30.02 -23.26
C GLU A 108 -1.85 -31.28 -23.14
N ARG A 109 -0.92 -31.29 -22.18
CA ARG A 109 -0.09 -32.49 -21.91
C ARG A 109 -0.93 -33.66 -21.47
N ALA A 110 -1.92 -33.43 -20.59
CA ALA A 110 -2.80 -34.51 -20.14
C ALA A 110 -3.63 -35.08 -21.29
N GLU A 111 -4.10 -34.26 -22.21
CA GLU A 111 -4.83 -34.71 -23.40
C GLU A 111 -3.95 -35.53 -24.34
N LEU A 112 -2.72 -35.10 -24.59
CA LEU A 112 -1.76 -35.84 -25.42
C LEU A 112 -1.39 -37.18 -24.82
N ASP A 113 -1.16 -37.26 -23.51
CA ASP A 113 -0.90 -38.49 -22.81
C ASP A 113 -2.08 -39.48 -22.91
N ALA A 114 -3.31 -38.97 -22.75
CA ALA A 114 -4.52 -39.77 -22.87
C ALA A 114 -4.68 -40.36 -24.30
N LEU A 115 -4.34 -39.59 -25.33
CA LEU A 115 -4.35 -40.04 -26.72
C LEU A 115 -3.28 -41.08 -26.99
N ALA A 116 -2.10 -40.94 -26.40
CA ALA A 116 -1.00 -41.88 -26.55
C ALA A 116 -1.35 -43.27 -26.02
N TRP A 117 -2.16 -43.35 -24.97
CA TRP A 117 -2.60 -44.65 -24.37
C TRP A 117 -3.68 -45.37 -25.19
N ARG A 118 -4.30 -44.72 -26.16
CA ARG A 118 -5.36 -45.29 -26.99
C ARG A 118 -4.86 -46.00 -28.25
N VAL A 119 -3.58 -45.97 -28.47
CA VAL A 119 -2.96 -46.54 -29.66
C VAL A 119 -2.48 -48.01 -29.39
#